data_c6cc9463447f4c37cecdb60d52c3e078
#
_entry.id   c6cc9463447f4c37cecdb60d52c3e078
#
_cell.length_a   1.000
_cell.length_b   1.000
_cell.length_c   1.000
_cell.angle_alpha   90.00
_cell.angle_beta   90.00
_cell.angle_gamma   90.00
#
_symmetry.space_group_name_H-M   'P 1'
#
loop_
_entity.id
_entity.type
_entity.pdbx_description
1 polymer ?
#
loop_
_entity_poly.entity_id
_entity_poly.type
_entity_poly.pdbx_seq_one_letter_code
_entity_poly.pdbx_strand_id
1 'polypeptide(L)'
;MPTETLNRLIRQFLVHSYLYYRLDESLISDQQYDELAQKLRKSLTPSEADANLTFKEYLGSINSAEASGYSIRHYPAEIISSALHLLYQNRFKNLMSFTTFLARYGYRTKTEFLP
;
A
#
# COMPACT_ATOMS: atom_id res chain seq x y z
N MET A 1 -3.68 -11.17 17.71
CA MET A 1 -4.05 -11.28 16.29
C MET A 1 -3.05 -12.13 15.56
N PRO A 2 -3.47 -13.05 14.72
CA PRO A 2 -2.55 -13.90 13.98
C PRO A 2 -1.60 -13.10 13.08
N THR A 3 -0.39 -13.58 12.91
CA THR A 3 0.62 -12.94 12.07
C THR A 3 0.13 -12.73 10.65
N GLU A 4 -0.57 -13.72 10.09
CA GLU A 4 -1.15 -13.62 8.75
C GLU A 4 -2.11 -12.44 8.61
N THR A 5 -2.96 -12.25 9.60
CA THR A 5 -3.91 -11.14 9.60
C THR A 5 -3.20 -9.81 9.72
N LEU A 6 -2.18 -9.73 10.57
CA LEU A 6 -1.37 -8.52 10.71
C LEU A 6 -0.65 -8.19 9.39
N ASN A 7 -0.07 -9.18 8.75
CA ASN A 7 0.60 -8.97 7.46
C ASN A 7 -0.36 -8.44 6.40
N ARG A 8 -1.59 -8.94 6.39
CA ARG A 8 -2.63 -8.47 5.48
C ARG A 8 -2.98 -7.00 5.75
N LEU A 9 -3.13 -6.64 7.02
CA LEU A 9 -3.44 -5.26 7.41
C LEU A 9 -2.31 -4.32 7.05
N ILE A 10 -1.07 -4.72 7.28
CA ILE A 10 0.10 -3.92 6.91
C ILE A 10 0.13 -3.70 5.41
N ARG A 11 -0.09 -4.76 4.63
CA ARG A 11 -0.13 -4.66 3.17
C ARG A 11 -1.24 -3.71 2.72
N GLN A 12 -2.43 -3.84 3.26
CA GLN A 12 -3.54 -2.95 2.92
C GLN A 12 -3.22 -1.49 3.24
N PHE A 13 -2.65 -1.26 4.40
CA PHE A 13 -2.26 0.09 4.79
C PHE A 13 -1.24 0.69 3.81
N LEU A 14 -0.22 -0.07 3.45
CA LEU A 14 0.81 0.40 2.53
C LEU A 14 0.27 0.63 1.13
N VAL A 15 -0.60 -0.26 0.63
CA VAL A 15 -1.22 -0.13 -0.69
C VAL A 15 -2.05 1.15 -0.76
N HIS A 16 -2.93 1.37 0.21
CA HIS A 16 -3.78 2.55 0.20
C HIS A 16 -3.01 3.84 0.48
N SER A 17 -1.95 3.75 1.29
CA SER A 17 -1.06 4.90 1.50
C SER A 17 -0.36 5.30 0.19
N TYR A 18 0.13 4.32 -0.56
CA TYR A 18 0.77 4.58 -1.85
C TYR A 18 -0.21 5.25 -2.80
N LEU A 19 -1.41 4.71 -2.93
CA LEU A 19 -2.43 5.28 -3.82
C LEU A 19 -2.76 6.71 -3.43
N TYR A 20 -2.98 6.94 -2.14
CA TYR A 20 -3.37 8.25 -1.65
C TYR A 20 -2.26 9.29 -1.78
N TYR A 21 -1.07 8.97 -1.26
CA TYR A 21 0.00 9.98 -1.16
C TYR A 21 0.91 10.06 -2.37
N ARG A 22 0.99 9.01 -3.16
CA ARG A 22 1.90 8.99 -4.31
C ARG A 22 1.18 9.15 -5.63
N LEU A 23 -0.02 8.61 -5.77
CA LEU A 23 -0.76 8.67 -7.02
C LEU A 23 -1.94 9.62 -6.98
N ASP A 24 -2.24 10.17 -5.80
CA ASP A 24 -3.39 11.04 -5.59
C ASP A 24 -4.68 10.35 -6.03
N GLU A 25 -4.80 9.06 -5.74
CA GLU A 25 -5.94 8.24 -6.09
C GLU A 25 -6.43 7.50 -4.85
N SER A 26 -7.64 7.80 -4.40
CA SER A 26 -8.18 7.18 -3.20
C SER A 26 -9.26 6.17 -3.58
N LEU A 27 -9.07 4.91 -3.22
CA LEU A 27 -10.06 3.86 -3.44
C LEU A 27 -10.92 3.60 -2.21
N ILE A 28 -10.51 4.13 -1.06
CA ILE A 28 -11.28 4.07 0.17
C ILE A 28 -11.43 5.49 0.71
N SER A 29 -12.41 5.69 1.57
CA SER A 29 -12.64 7.00 2.18
C SER A 29 -11.55 7.32 3.21
N ASP A 30 -11.41 8.60 3.55
CA ASP A 30 -10.50 9.02 4.61
C ASP A 30 -10.84 8.33 5.92
N GLN A 31 -12.12 8.18 6.21
CA GLN A 31 -12.57 7.48 7.41
C GLN A 31 -12.12 6.02 7.40
N GLN A 32 -12.29 5.34 6.27
CA GLN A 32 -11.86 3.94 6.15
C GLN A 32 -10.35 3.81 6.30
N TYR A 33 -9.60 4.74 5.74
CA TYR A 33 -8.14 4.75 5.88
C TYR A 33 -7.74 4.93 7.34
N ASP A 34 -8.37 5.89 8.02
CA ASP A 34 -8.08 6.15 9.44
C ASP A 34 -8.42 4.94 10.31
N GLU A 35 -9.55 4.29 10.02
CA GLU A 35 -9.94 3.09 10.75
C GLU A 35 -8.94 1.95 10.56
N LEU A 36 -8.44 1.80 9.34
CA LEU A 36 -7.42 0.81 9.02
C LEU A 36 -6.14 1.07 9.81
N ALA A 37 -5.69 2.33 9.82
CA ALA A 37 -4.50 2.73 10.56
C ALA A 37 -4.65 2.49 12.06
N GLN A 38 -5.81 2.84 12.61
CA GLN A 38 -6.09 2.64 14.03
C GLN A 38 -6.14 1.16 14.40
N LYS A 39 -6.82 0.38 13.58
CA LYS A 39 -6.91 -1.06 13.79
C LYS A 39 -5.53 -1.70 13.81
N LEU A 40 -4.70 -1.29 12.87
CA LEU A 40 -3.34 -1.81 12.77
C LEU A 40 -2.50 -1.42 13.99
N ARG A 41 -2.57 -0.15 14.42
CA ARG A 41 -1.84 0.31 15.61
C ARG A 41 -2.26 -0.44 16.86
N LYS A 42 -3.56 -0.65 17.04
CA LYS A 42 -4.09 -1.36 18.20
C LYS A 42 -3.69 -2.82 18.20
N SER A 43 -3.46 -3.40 17.03
CA SER A 43 -3.13 -4.81 16.89
C SER A 43 -1.64 -5.08 17.03
N LEU A 44 -0.80 -4.06 16.90
CA LEU A 44 0.64 -4.21 17.01
C LEU A 44 1.07 -4.04 18.47
N THR A 45 1.42 -5.14 19.10
CA THR A 45 1.98 -5.13 20.45
C THR A 45 3.49 -5.31 20.35
N PRO A 46 4.25 -4.98 21.40
CA PRO A 46 5.70 -5.22 21.38
C PRO A 46 6.08 -6.66 21.07
N SER A 47 5.30 -7.63 21.55
CA SER A 47 5.59 -9.03 21.26
C SER A 47 5.29 -9.40 19.82
N GLU A 48 4.29 -8.78 19.22
CA GLU A 48 3.94 -9.01 17.82
C GLU A 48 4.89 -8.31 16.88
N ALA A 49 5.45 -7.17 17.28
CA ALA A 49 6.44 -6.46 16.49
C ALA A 49 7.69 -7.29 16.26
N ASP A 50 7.96 -8.24 17.13
CA ASP A 50 9.11 -9.15 17.01
C ASP A 50 8.78 -10.41 16.21
N ALA A 51 7.53 -10.58 15.80
CA ALA A 51 7.14 -11.72 14.99
C ALA A 51 7.65 -11.55 13.55
N ASN A 52 7.52 -12.61 12.75
CA ASN A 52 7.91 -12.61 11.34
C ASN A 52 6.91 -11.81 10.50
N LEU A 53 6.87 -10.51 10.70
CA LEU A 53 5.98 -9.64 9.96
C LEU A 53 6.63 -9.19 8.65
N THR A 54 5.87 -9.23 7.57
CA THR A 54 6.27 -8.68 6.29
C THR A 54 6.29 -7.16 6.40
N PHE A 55 7.26 -6.49 5.77
CA PHE A 55 7.37 -5.02 5.78
C PHE A 55 7.56 -4.44 7.18
N LYS A 56 8.26 -5.17 7.99
CA LYS A 56 8.55 -4.81 9.38
C LYS A 56 9.19 -3.44 9.53
N GLU A 57 9.97 -3.02 8.54
CA GLU A 57 10.65 -1.74 8.53
C GLU A 57 9.70 -0.54 8.48
N TYR A 58 8.44 -0.77 8.14
CA TYR A 58 7.44 0.31 8.08
C TYR A 58 6.64 0.48 9.37
N LEU A 59 6.89 -0.37 10.37
CA LEU A 59 6.13 -0.35 11.62
C LEU A 59 6.30 0.96 12.38
N GLY A 60 7.44 1.62 12.26
CA GLY A 60 7.67 2.91 12.89
C GLY A 60 6.69 3.96 12.42
N SER A 61 6.40 3.99 11.12
CA SER A 61 5.43 4.92 10.55
C SER A 61 4.01 4.60 10.98
N ILE A 62 3.72 3.32 11.18
CA ILE A 62 2.38 2.87 11.56
C ILE A 62 2.09 3.16 13.03
N ASN A 63 3.08 3.00 13.89
CA ASN A 63 2.92 3.10 15.34
C ASN A 63 2.94 4.50 15.92
N SER A 64 3.30 5.51 15.13
CA SER A 64 3.32 6.88 15.66
C SER A 64 1.90 7.37 15.89
N ALA A 65 1.73 8.31 16.82
CA ALA A 65 0.43 8.90 17.12
C ALA A 65 -0.16 9.62 15.89
N GLU A 66 0.71 10.06 15.00
CA GLU A 66 0.33 10.73 13.77
C GLU A 66 0.50 9.81 12.58
N ALA A 67 0.37 8.51 12.79
CA ALA A 67 0.66 7.51 11.78
C ALA A 67 -0.15 7.74 10.51
N SER A 68 0.57 8.03 9.44
CA SER A 68 0.01 8.10 8.10
C SER A 68 1.07 7.64 7.12
N GLY A 69 0.64 7.28 5.94
CA GLY A 69 1.58 6.90 4.89
C GLY A 69 2.38 8.07 4.33
N TYR A 70 2.10 9.28 4.75
CA TYR A 70 2.76 10.47 4.22
C TYR A 70 4.27 10.45 4.42
N SER A 71 4.73 9.96 5.55
CA SER A 71 6.16 9.91 5.87
C SER A 71 6.92 8.80 5.15
N ILE A 72 6.22 7.88 4.50
CA ILE A 72 6.86 6.79 3.79
C ILE A 72 7.41 7.30 2.47
N ARG A 73 8.72 7.25 2.31
CA ARG A 73 9.38 7.77 1.11
C ARG A 73 9.58 6.73 0.03
N HIS A 74 9.82 5.49 0.42
CA HIS A 74 10.08 4.40 -0.50
C HIS A 74 9.16 3.24 -0.18
N TYR A 75 8.43 2.81 -1.17
CA TYR A 75 7.54 1.66 -1.06
C TYR A 75 8.18 0.45 -1.71
N PRO A 76 7.98 -0.75 -1.16
CA PRO A 76 8.47 -1.97 -1.81
C PRO A 76 7.83 -2.13 -3.19
N ALA A 77 8.60 -2.67 -4.14
CA ALA A 77 8.09 -2.89 -5.50
C ALA A 77 6.81 -3.73 -5.49
N GLU A 78 6.72 -4.68 -4.58
CA GLU A 78 5.55 -5.54 -4.42
C GLU A 78 4.30 -4.73 -4.06
N ILE A 79 4.44 -3.75 -3.19
CA ILE A 79 3.34 -2.87 -2.79
C ILE A 79 2.93 -1.97 -3.95
N ILE A 80 3.91 -1.41 -4.66
CA ILE A 80 3.65 -0.55 -5.82
C ILE A 80 2.88 -1.34 -6.87
N SER A 81 3.33 -2.55 -7.17
CA SER A 81 2.67 -3.42 -8.15
C SER A 81 1.24 -3.74 -7.73
N SER A 82 1.04 -4.12 -6.47
CA SER A 82 -0.30 -4.43 -5.96
C SER A 82 -1.22 -3.22 -6.03
N ALA A 83 -0.72 -2.03 -5.68
CA ALA A 83 -1.50 -0.80 -5.71
C ALA A 83 -1.91 -0.45 -7.14
N LEU A 84 -0.99 -0.55 -8.09
CA LEU A 84 -1.27 -0.24 -9.48
C LEU A 84 -2.30 -1.21 -10.07
N HIS A 85 -2.18 -2.50 -9.78
CA HIS A 85 -3.15 -3.48 -10.25
C HIS A 85 -4.54 -3.21 -9.65
N LEU A 86 -4.59 -2.90 -8.36
CA LEU A 86 -5.84 -2.61 -7.69
C LEU A 86 -6.52 -1.38 -8.29
N LEU A 87 -5.77 -0.32 -8.51
CA LEU A 87 -6.28 0.91 -9.11
C LEU A 87 -6.80 0.66 -10.52
N TYR A 88 -6.03 -0.05 -11.33
CA TYR A 88 -6.42 -0.37 -12.68
C TYR A 88 -7.72 -1.16 -12.72
N GLN A 89 -7.84 -2.21 -11.91
CA GLN A 89 -9.03 -3.05 -11.88
C GLN A 89 -10.27 -2.28 -11.45
N ASN A 90 -10.12 -1.30 -10.58
CA ASN A 90 -11.25 -0.57 -10.03
C ASN A 90 -11.68 0.64 -10.85
N ARG A 91 -10.78 1.26 -11.62
CA ARG A 91 -11.09 2.52 -12.28
C ARG A 91 -10.71 2.61 -13.75
N PHE A 92 -9.75 1.82 -14.22
CA PHE A 92 -9.20 2.02 -15.56
C PHE A 92 -9.37 0.83 -16.49
N LYS A 93 -9.81 -0.30 -15.98
CA LYS A 93 -9.92 -1.54 -16.74
C LYS A 93 -10.70 -1.39 -18.05
N ASN A 94 -11.77 -0.63 -18.03
CA ASN A 94 -12.64 -0.43 -19.21
C ASN A 94 -12.28 0.80 -20.02
N LEU A 95 -11.24 1.52 -19.63
CA LEU A 95 -10.85 2.77 -20.29
C LEU A 95 -9.60 2.61 -21.14
N MET A 96 -8.68 1.75 -20.74
CA MET A 96 -7.41 1.60 -21.42
C MET A 96 -6.75 0.27 -21.05
N SER A 97 -5.72 -0.12 -21.81
CA SER A 97 -4.92 -1.28 -21.46
C SER A 97 -4.07 -1.01 -20.23
N PHE A 98 -3.61 -2.06 -19.58
CA PHE A 98 -2.73 -1.93 -18.42
C PHE A 98 -1.42 -1.25 -18.78
N THR A 99 -0.88 -1.56 -19.95
CA THR A 99 0.34 -0.92 -20.46
C THR A 99 0.17 0.60 -20.58
N THR A 100 -0.94 1.03 -21.19
CA THR A 100 -1.24 2.46 -21.33
C THR A 100 -1.44 3.11 -19.96
N PHE A 101 -2.12 2.41 -19.06
CA PHE A 101 -2.33 2.88 -17.69
C PHE A 101 -0.99 3.10 -16.98
N LEU A 102 -0.08 2.13 -17.05
CA LEU A 102 1.22 2.25 -16.40
C LEU A 102 2.02 3.43 -16.95
N ALA A 103 1.99 3.63 -18.27
CA ALA A 103 2.69 4.74 -18.89
C ALA A 103 2.16 6.09 -18.40
N ARG A 104 0.85 6.16 -18.12
CA ARG A 104 0.22 7.37 -17.58
C ARG A 104 0.79 7.80 -16.24
N TYR A 105 1.22 6.83 -15.44
CA TYR A 105 1.82 7.09 -14.12
C TYR A 105 3.35 7.06 -14.15
N GLY A 106 3.94 7.05 -15.34
CA GLY A 106 5.38 7.09 -15.47
C GLY A 106 6.09 5.75 -15.32
N TYR A 107 5.33 4.66 -15.35
CA TYR A 107 5.90 3.33 -15.24
C TYR A 107 5.98 2.66 -16.60
N ARG A 108 7.04 1.89 -16.79
CA ARG A 108 7.22 1.13 -18.02
C ARG A 108 6.92 -0.33 -17.77
N THR A 109 6.35 -0.98 -18.76
CA THR A 109 6.11 -2.40 -18.67
C THR A 109 7.42 -3.15 -18.87
N LYS A 110 7.42 -4.39 -18.41
CA LYS A 110 8.59 -5.25 -18.55
C LYS A 110 9.01 -5.43 -20.01
N THR A 111 8.06 -5.46 -20.91
CA THR A 111 8.32 -5.62 -22.34
C THR A 111 9.19 -4.49 -22.90
N GLU A 112 9.12 -3.32 -22.35
CA GLU A 112 9.91 -2.18 -22.79
C GLU A 112 11.38 -2.30 -22.44
N PHE A 113 11.71 -3.19 -21.53
CA PHE A 113 13.08 -3.43 -21.10
C PHE A 113 13.70 -4.64 -21.78
N LEU A 114 12.94 -5.36 -22.57
CA LEU A 114 13.45 -6.52 -23.28
C LEU A 114 14.02 -6.10 -24.61
N PRO A 115 15.16 -6.66 -24.99
CA PRO A 115 15.78 -6.36 -26.29
C PRO A 115 14.90 -6.77 -27.44
#